data_94cc3c17b63e202ba8426d4750daf49e
#
_entry.id   94cc3c17b63e202ba8426d4750daf49e
#
_cell.length_a   1.000
_cell.length_b   1.000
_cell.length_c   1.000
_cell.angle_alpha   90.00
_cell.angle_beta   90.00
_cell.angle_gamma   90.00
#
_symmetry.space_group_name_H-M   'P 1'
#
loop_
_entity.id
_entity.type
_entity.pdbx_description
1 polymer ?
#
loop_
_entity_poly.entity_id
_entity_poly.type
_entity_poly.pdbx_seq_one_letter_code
_entity_poly.pdbx_strand_id
1 'polypeptide(L)'
;MGIGCWSFLWGLAEATVFFIIPDVLLSGIAIRCTKTSLKACVFALAGALVGGVCMFIWGQQDVKSAHRLLEKIPAINAEMIDTVNEQIREDGQLAFFMGPILGRPYKIYAVNAGSQQMDLAAFLLVSIPARMIRFVLLAILSGMTGRELLIRF
;
A
#
# COMPACT_ATOMS: atom_id res chain seq x y z
N MET A 1 8.78 18.33 12.53
CA MET A 1 7.90 17.16 12.27
C MET A 1 8.74 15.91 12.40
N GLY A 2 8.32 14.92 13.19
CA GLY A 2 9.09 13.69 13.39
C GLY A 2 8.93 12.70 12.23
N ILE A 3 9.85 11.72 12.12
CA ILE A 3 9.84 10.67 11.08
C ILE A 3 8.48 9.95 10.99
N GLY A 4 7.80 9.75 12.13
CA GLY A 4 6.47 9.11 12.15
C GLY A 4 5.42 9.90 11.39
N CYS A 5 5.39 11.23 11.53
CA CYS A 5 4.44 12.09 10.82
C CYS A 5 4.66 12.04 9.30
N TRP A 6 5.92 12.10 8.85
CA TRP A 6 6.26 11.94 7.44
C TRP A 6 5.88 10.57 6.89
N SER A 7 6.14 9.50 7.65
CA SER A 7 5.79 8.14 7.25
C SER A 7 4.28 7.94 7.16
N PHE A 8 3.51 8.52 8.09
CA PHE A 8 2.04 8.50 8.04
C PHE A 8 1.50 9.23 6.82
N LEU A 9 1.95 10.47 6.59
CA LEU A 9 1.51 11.27 5.42
C LEU A 9 1.88 10.59 4.10
N TRP A 10 3.04 9.98 4.03
CA TRP A 10 3.46 9.24 2.84
C TRP A 10 2.60 8.01 2.59
N GLY A 11 2.31 7.22 3.63
CA GLY A 11 1.42 6.06 3.53
C GLY A 11 0.00 6.45 3.11
N LEU A 12 -0.52 7.55 3.65
CA LEU A 12 -1.81 8.13 3.26
C LEU A 12 -1.81 8.54 1.78
N ALA A 13 -0.80 9.28 1.34
CA ALA A 13 -0.70 9.78 -0.02
C ALA A 13 -0.57 8.63 -1.04
N GLU A 14 0.23 7.61 -0.73
CA GLU A 14 0.38 6.41 -1.57
C GLU A 14 -0.94 5.67 -1.72
N ALA A 15 -1.67 5.49 -0.64
CA ALA A 15 -2.93 4.77 -0.66
C ALA A 15 -4.06 5.53 -1.39
N THR A 16 -3.87 6.82 -1.67
CA THR A 16 -4.86 7.67 -2.36
C THR A 16 -4.40 8.04 -3.77
N VAL A 17 -3.61 9.08 -3.92
CA VAL A 17 -3.31 9.71 -5.22
C VAL A 17 -1.85 9.52 -5.64
N PHE A 18 -0.94 9.33 -4.68
CA PHE A 18 0.49 9.35 -4.97
C PHE A 18 0.96 8.03 -5.61
N PHE A 19 1.82 8.15 -6.63
CA PHE A 19 2.36 6.98 -7.35
C PHE A 19 3.57 6.36 -6.65
N ILE A 20 4.35 7.15 -5.91
CA ILE A 20 5.60 6.68 -5.31
C ILE A 20 5.30 5.83 -4.08
N ILE A 21 5.75 4.59 -4.12
CA ILE A 21 5.55 3.58 -3.08
C ILE A 21 6.32 3.97 -1.80
N PRO A 22 5.76 3.77 -0.58
CA PRO A 22 6.44 4.05 0.70
C PRO A 22 7.77 3.32 0.87
N ASP A 23 7.97 2.28 0.08
CA ASP A 23 9.17 1.45 0.06
C ASP A 23 10.45 2.28 -0.11
N VAL A 24 10.41 3.35 -0.93
CA VAL A 24 11.54 4.26 -1.14
C VAL A 24 11.92 4.99 0.15
N LEU A 25 10.93 5.52 0.87
CA LEU A 25 11.16 6.20 2.14
C LEU A 25 11.66 5.22 3.22
N LEU A 26 10.98 4.08 3.35
CA LEU A 26 11.30 3.06 4.35
C LEU A 26 12.68 2.46 4.12
N SER A 27 13.06 2.20 2.86
CA SER A 27 14.40 1.73 2.48
C SER A 27 15.47 2.76 2.82
N GLY A 28 15.25 4.03 2.51
CA GLY A 28 16.18 5.12 2.84
C GLY A 28 16.41 5.26 4.35
N ILE A 29 15.37 5.09 5.16
CA ILE A 29 15.49 5.10 6.63
C ILE A 29 16.19 3.82 7.11
N ALA A 30 15.89 2.66 6.52
CA ALA A 30 16.41 1.35 6.93
C ALA A 30 17.93 1.24 6.73
N ILE A 31 18.48 1.83 5.67
CA ILE A 31 19.92 1.90 5.41
C ILE A 31 20.64 2.59 6.55
N ARG A 32 20.05 3.61 7.15
CA ARG A 32 20.63 4.35 8.28
C ARG A 32 20.35 3.70 9.63
N CYS A 33 19.12 3.25 9.87
CA CYS A 33 18.70 2.66 11.13
C CYS A 33 17.46 1.77 10.97
N THR A 34 17.65 0.47 10.96
CA THR A 34 16.57 -0.53 10.79
C THR A 34 15.48 -0.41 11.88
N LYS A 35 15.87 -0.15 13.15
CA LYS A 35 14.89 0.01 14.25
C LYS A 35 13.97 1.23 14.02
N THR A 36 14.49 2.31 13.50
CA THR A 36 13.72 3.52 13.17
C THR A 36 12.80 3.27 11.98
N SER A 37 13.28 2.51 10.98
CA SER A 37 12.47 2.10 9.83
C SER A 37 11.31 1.22 10.24
N LEU A 38 11.49 0.26 11.15
CA LEU A 38 10.39 -0.58 11.66
C LEU A 38 9.31 0.24 12.37
N LYS A 39 9.70 1.26 13.15
CA LYS A 39 8.72 2.20 13.72
C LYS A 39 8.00 2.99 12.63
N ALA A 40 8.72 3.46 11.61
CA ALA A 40 8.16 4.16 10.47
C ALA A 40 7.15 3.30 9.68
N CYS A 41 7.35 1.97 9.60
CA CYS A 41 6.41 1.04 8.99
C CYS A 41 5.02 1.08 9.64
N VAL A 42 4.97 1.19 10.97
CA VAL A 42 3.69 1.25 11.71
C VAL A 42 2.93 2.54 11.36
N PHE A 43 3.63 3.67 11.31
CA PHE A 43 3.01 4.95 10.93
C PHE A 43 2.61 4.98 9.46
N ALA A 44 3.44 4.43 8.57
CA ALA A 44 3.09 4.30 7.15
C ALA A 44 1.88 3.39 6.94
N LEU A 45 1.79 2.27 7.70
CA LEU A 45 0.63 1.39 7.69
C LEU A 45 -0.62 2.13 8.13
N ALA A 46 -0.57 2.85 9.24
CA ALA A 46 -1.71 3.63 9.73
C ALA A 46 -2.20 4.65 8.69
N GLY A 47 -1.28 5.40 8.07
CA GLY A 47 -1.61 6.32 6.98
C GLY A 47 -2.21 5.62 5.77
N ALA A 48 -1.64 4.49 5.36
CA ALA A 48 -2.14 3.71 4.23
C ALA A 48 -3.51 3.09 4.49
N LEU A 49 -3.82 2.68 5.74
CA LEU A 49 -5.15 2.18 6.10
C LEU A 49 -6.20 3.30 6.04
N VAL A 50 -5.87 4.49 6.55
CA VAL A 50 -6.77 5.65 6.45
C VAL A 50 -7.04 6.00 4.99
N GLY A 51 -6.01 6.09 4.15
CA GLY A 51 -6.16 6.31 2.71
C GLY A 51 -6.94 5.19 2.02
N GLY A 52 -6.68 3.94 2.40
CA GLY A 52 -7.40 2.77 1.90
C GLY A 52 -8.89 2.80 2.22
N VAL A 53 -9.26 3.18 3.45
CA VAL A 53 -10.67 3.37 3.85
C VAL A 53 -11.32 4.48 3.03
N CYS A 54 -10.65 5.60 2.81
CA CYS A 54 -11.18 6.68 1.96
C CYS A 54 -11.46 6.17 0.53
N MET A 55 -10.53 5.43 -0.06
CA MET A 55 -10.68 4.87 -1.41
C MET A 55 -11.75 3.77 -1.46
N PHE A 56 -11.86 2.95 -0.42
CA PHE A 56 -12.90 1.95 -0.25
C PHE A 56 -14.29 2.58 -0.23
N ILE A 57 -14.50 3.60 0.62
CA ILE A 57 -15.78 4.32 0.72
C ILE A 57 -16.10 5.00 -0.62
N TRP A 58 -15.12 5.59 -1.28
CA TRP A 58 -15.33 6.19 -2.60
C TRP A 58 -15.72 5.15 -3.65
N GLY A 59 -15.05 3.99 -3.68
CA GLY A 59 -15.44 2.88 -4.55
C GLY A 59 -16.85 2.36 -4.28
N GLN A 60 -17.29 2.42 -3.02
CA GLN A 60 -18.65 2.02 -2.61
C GLN A 60 -19.72 3.02 -3.07
N GLN A 61 -19.41 4.33 -3.06
CA GLN A 61 -20.36 5.39 -3.40
C GLN A 61 -20.39 5.71 -4.89
N ASP A 62 -19.23 5.85 -5.53
CA ASP A 62 -19.10 6.21 -6.96
C ASP A 62 -17.86 5.54 -7.57
N VAL A 63 -18.00 4.28 -7.92
CA VAL A 63 -16.95 3.49 -8.55
C VAL A 63 -16.46 4.09 -9.88
N LYS A 64 -17.36 4.70 -10.66
CA LYS A 64 -17.00 5.27 -11.97
C LYS A 64 -16.05 6.47 -11.82
N SER A 65 -16.31 7.34 -10.86
CA SER A 65 -15.41 8.48 -10.58
C SER A 65 -14.10 8.02 -9.96
N ALA A 66 -14.14 7.01 -9.08
CA ALA A 66 -12.94 6.44 -8.48
C ALA A 66 -12.04 5.77 -9.56
N HIS A 67 -12.59 4.98 -10.48
CA HIS A 67 -11.85 4.38 -11.59
C HIS A 67 -11.26 5.45 -12.51
N ARG A 68 -12.02 6.49 -12.89
CA ARG A 68 -11.49 7.61 -13.69
C ARG A 68 -10.32 8.34 -13.02
N LEU A 69 -10.32 8.45 -11.70
CA LEU A 69 -9.17 9.00 -10.97
C LEU A 69 -7.98 8.05 -11.05
N LEU A 70 -8.19 6.76 -10.83
CA LEU A 70 -7.14 5.74 -10.88
C LEU A 70 -6.44 5.72 -12.25
N GLU A 71 -7.20 5.81 -13.34
CA GLU A 71 -6.66 5.83 -14.71
C GLU A 71 -5.79 7.07 -15.02
N LYS A 72 -5.97 8.18 -14.26
CA LYS A 72 -5.12 9.37 -14.37
C LYS A 72 -3.76 9.19 -13.70
N ILE A 73 -3.61 8.17 -12.86
CA ILE A 73 -2.35 7.89 -12.16
C ILE A 73 -1.43 7.12 -13.11
N PRO A 74 -0.17 7.56 -13.31
CA PRO A 74 0.79 6.83 -14.13
C PRO A 74 0.91 5.36 -13.72
N ALA A 75 1.07 4.48 -14.70
CA ALA A 75 1.16 3.02 -14.53
C ALA A 75 -0.13 2.30 -14.06
N ILE A 76 -1.27 2.97 -13.99
CA ILE A 76 -2.58 2.35 -13.80
C ILE A 76 -3.37 2.48 -15.09
N ASN A 77 -3.86 1.36 -15.61
CA ASN A 77 -4.72 1.31 -16.79
C ASN A 77 -6.03 0.56 -16.48
N ALA A 78 -7.01 0.69 -17.36
CA ALA A 78 -8.32 0.06 -17.21
C ALA A 78 -8.20 -1.47 -17.09
N GLU A 79 -7.33 -2.11 -17.88
CA GLU A 79 -7.09 -3.54 -17.86
C GLU A 79 -6.61 -4.03 -16.48
N MET A 80 -5.73 -3.27 -15.84
CA MET A 80 -5.25 -3.57 -14.49
C MET A 80 -6.38 -3.46 -13.46
N ILE A 81 -7.25 -2.46 -13.59
CA ILE A 81 -8.41 -2.27 -12.72
C ILE A 81 -9.37 -3.45 -12.85
N ASP A 82 -9.68 -3.85 -14.09
CA ASP A 82 -10.56 -4.99 -14.39
C ASP A 82 -9.96 -6.30 -13.87
N THR A 83 -8.68 -6.53 -14.09
CA THR A 83 -7.99 -7.73 -13.59
C THR A 83 -8.06 -7.83 -12.06
N VAL A 84 -7.85 -6.73 -11.35
CA VAL A 84 -7.96 -6.71 -9.88
C VAL A 84 -9.40 -6.93 -9.44
N ASN A 85 -10.37 -6.39 -10.19
CA ASN A 85 -11.78 -6.59 -9.90
C ASN A 85 -12.18 -8.07 -10.00
N GLU A 86 -11.71 -8.76 -11.05
CA GLU A 86 -11.91 -10.21 -11.22
C GLU A 86 -11.20 -11.01 -10.12
N GLN A 87 -9.97 -10.67 -9.78
CA GLN A 87 -9.25 -11.34 -8.71
C GLN A 87 -9.97 -11.26 -7.35
N ILE A 88 -10.54 -10.10 -7.01
CA ILE A 88 -11.30 -9.97 -5.77
C ILE A 88 -12.58 -10.83 -5.83
N ARG A 89 -13.20 -10.96 -7.01
CA ARG A 89 -14.40 -11.81 -7.18
C ARG A 89 -14.08 -13.30 -7.06
N GLU A 90 -12.93 -13.74 -7.57
CA GLU A 90 -12.52 -15.15 -7.56
C GLU A 90 -11.88 -15.56 -6.25
N ASP A 91 -10.89 -14.79 -5.79
CA ASP A 91 -10.04 -15.11 -4.64
C ASP A 91 -10.48 -14.41 -3.34
N GLY A 92 -11.43 -13.48 -3.44
CA GLY A 92 -11.92 -12.74 -2.28
C GLY A 92 -10.81 -12.00 -1.55
N GLN A 93 -10.67 -12.28 -0.27
CA GLN A 93 -9.68 -11.64 0.60
C GLN A 93 -8.22 -12.00 0.24
N LEU A 94 -7.98 -13.17 -0.35
CA LEU A 94 -6.63 -13.62 -0.73
C LEU A 94 -6.02 -12.75 -1.84
N ALA A 95 -6.84 -12.12 -2.67
CA ALA A 95 -6.40 -11.20 -3.70
C ALA A 95 -5.49 -10.08 -3.16
N PHE A 96 -5.71 -9.63 -1.92
CA PHE A 96 -4.91 -8.56 -1.29
C PHE A 96 -3.46 -8.96 -1.02
N PHE A 97 -3.18 -10.24 -0.82
CA PHE A 97 -1.81 -10.76 -0.68
C PHE A 97 -1.11 -10.90 -2.04
N MET A 98 -1.87 -11.17 -3.09
CA MET A 98 -1.34 -11.27 -4.45
C MET A 98 -0.91 -9.91 -5.02
N GLY A 99 -1.63 -8.84 -4.69
CA GLY A 99 -1.37 -7.49 -5.19
C GLY A 99 0.09 -7.02 -5.00
N PRO A 100 0.62 -7.04 -3.78
CA PRO A 100 2.02 -6.67 -3.51
C PRO A 100 3.04 -7.52 -4.27
N ILE A 101 2.78 -8.82 -4.47
CA ILE A 101 3.65 -9.75 -5.20
C ILE A 101 3.66 -9.41 -6.68
N LEU A 102 2.50 -9.09 -7.25
CA LEU A 102 2.33 -8.74 -8.66
C LEU A 102 2.65 -7.27 -8.98
N GLY A 103 3.07 -6.49 -7.97
CA GLY A 103 3.40 -5.07 -8.13
C GLY A 103 2.19 -4.16 -8.39
N ARG A 104 0.98 -4.62 -8.09
CA ARG A 104 -0.25 -3.85 -8.31
C ARG A 104 -0.51 -2.86 -7.17
N PRO A 105 -0.91 -1.61 -7.47
CA PRO A 105 -1.18 -0.59 -6.47
C PRO A 105 -2.36 -0.96 -5.55
N TYR A 106 -2.15 -0.81 -4.24
CA TYR A 106 -3.15 -1.12 -3.21
C TYR A 106 -4.47 -0.36 -3.37
N LYS A 107 -4.41 0.89 -3.85
CA LYS A 107 -5.60 1.74 -4.07
C LYS A 107 -6.62 1.11 -5.03
N ILE A 108 -6.17 0.32 -6.02
CA ILE A 108 -7.06 -0.39 -6.93
C ILE A 108 -7.87 -1.46 -6.16
N TYR A 109 -7.20 -2.20 -5.28
CA TYR A 109 -7.86 -3.18 -4.41
C TYR A 109 -8.85 -2.52 -3.46
N ALA A 110 -8.50 -1.36 -2.88
CA ALA A 110 -9.40 -0.64 -1.98
C ALA A 110 -10.69 -0.17 -2.69
N VAL A 111 -10.56 0.44 -3.87
CA VAL A 111 -11.73 0.89 -4.67
C VAL A 111 -12.59 -0.30 -5.10
N ASN A 112 -11.98 -1.36 -5.63
CA ASN A 112 -12.73 -2.52 -6.12
C ASN A 112 -13.38 -3.31 -4.99
N ALA A 113 -12.74 -3.42 -3.81
CA ALA A 113 -13.37 -4.01 -2.63
C ALA A 113 -14.61 -3.22 -2.18
N GLY A 114 -14.52 -1.90 -2.20
CA GLY A 114 -15.68 -1.04 -1.92
C GLY A 114 -16.79 -1.22 -2.94
N SER A 115 -16.48 -1.24 -4.23
CA SER A 115 -17.45 -1.42 -5.31
C SER A 115 -18.17 -2.77 -5.25
N GLN A 116 -17.49 -3.80 -4.78
CA GLN A 116 -18.05 -5.14 -4.58
C GLN A 116 -18.77 -5.33 -3.24
N GLN A 117 -18.96 -4.25 -2.48
CA GLN A 117 -19.65 -4.27 -1.18
C GLN A 117 -18.99 -5.24 -0.16
N MET A 118 -17.66 -5.39 -0.23
CA MET A 118 -16.93 -6.17 0.78
C MET A 118 -17.17 -5.56 2.17
N ASP A 119 -17.20 -6.38 3.21
CA ASP A 119 -17.28 -5.88 4.57
C ASP A 119 -16.01 -5.10 4.93
N LEU A 120 -16.18 -3.89 5.51
CA LEU A 120 -15.08 -3.00 5.85
C LEU A 120 -14.13 -3.64 6.88
N ALA A 121 -14.67 -4.41 7.83
CA ALA A 121 -13.85 -5.10 8.82
C ALA A 121 -12.99 -6.19 8.15
N ALA A 122 -13.57 -6.96 7.22
CA ALA A 122 -12.85 -7.94 6.44
C ALA A 122 -11.76 -7.30 5.57
N PHE A 123 -12.04 -6.17 4.91
CA PHE A 123 -11.07 -5.39 4.16
C PHE A 123 -9.88 -4.94 5.02
N LEU A 124 -10.15 -4.40 6.22
CA LEU A 124 -9.09 -3.96 7.14
C LEU A 124 -8.27 -5.14 7.69
N LEU A 125 -8.93 -6.22 8.11
CA LEU A 125 -8.26 -7.43 8.63
C LEU A 125 -7.26 -8.03 7.65
N VAL A 126 -7.55 -7.97 6.37
CA VAL A 126 -6.66 -8.49 5.31
C VAL A 126 -5.60 -7.46 4.91
N SER A 127 -5.97 -6.18 4.85
CA SER A 127 -5.06 -5.10 4.47
C SER A 127 -3.90 -4.93 5.46
N ILE A 128 -4.16 -5.09 6.77
CA ILE A 128 -3.14 -4.94 7.82
C ILE A 128 -1.98 -5.92 7.61
N PRO A 129 -2.18 -7.25 7.62
CA PRO A 129 -1.08 -8.19 7.46
C PRO A 129 -0.43 -8.13 6.07
N ALA A 130 -1.22 -7.97 5.01
CA ALA A 130 -0.70 -7.92 3.66
C ALA A 130 0.30 -6.77 3.45
N ARG A 131 -0.02 -5.58 3.96
CA ARG A 131 0.87 -4.41 3.89
C ARG A 131 2.00 -4.46 4.90
N MET A 132 1.73 -4.91 6.12
CA MET A 132 2.74 -4.98 7.17
C MET A 132 3.87 -5.93 6.80
N ILE A 133 3.55 -7.13 6.30
CA ILE A 133 4.54 -8.09 5.81
C ILE A 133 5.44 -7.44 4.74
N ARG A 134 4.87 -6.76 3.76
CA ARG A 134 5.63 -6.07 2.72
C ARG A 134 6.56 -5.02 3.29
N PHE A 135 6.05 -4.11 4.13
CA PHE A 135 6.85 -3.02 4.69
C PHE A 135 7.99 -3.52 5.58
N VAL A 136 7.71 -4.53 6.41
CA VAL A 136 8.73 -5.13 7.31
C VAL A 136 9.79 -5.87 6.49
N LEU A 137 9.41 -6.67 5.50
CA LEU A 137 10.36 -7.36 4.63
C LEU A 137 11.29 -6.38 3.93
N LEU A 138 10.75 -5.31 3.35
CA LEU A 138 11.55 -4.29 2.67
C LEU A 138 12.48 -3.56 3.63
N ALA A 139 12.01 -3.21 4.83
CA ALA A 139 12.84 -2.56 5.84
C ALA A 139 14.01 -3.45 6.30
N ILE A 140 13.78 -4.74 6.48
CA ILE A 140 14.81 -5.71 6.87
C ILE A 140 15.81 -5.90 5.72
N LEU A 141 15.35 -6.18 4.50
CA LEU A 141 16.21 -6.40 3.34
C LEU A 141 17.07 -5.18 3.03
N SER A 142 16.47 -3.99 3.04
CA SER A 142 17.21 -2.73 2.80
C SER A 142 18.21 -2.43 3.91
N GLY A 143 17.89 -2.76 5.15
CA GLY A 143 18.81 -2.59 6.28
C GLY A 143 20.00 -3.56 6.22
N MET A 144 19.80 -4.77 5.74
CA MET A 144 20.89 -5.75 5.52
C MET A 144 21.83 -5.28 4.41
N THR A 145 21.29 -4.91 3.25
CA THR A 145 22.08 -4.40 2.12
C THR A 145 22.85 -3.14 2.47
N GLY A 146 22.24 -2.22 3.22
CA GLY A 146 22.91 -1.00 3.67
C GLY A 146 24.09 -1.27 4.60
N ARG A 147 23.99 -2.29 5.47
CA ARG A 147 25.12 -2.70 6.34
C ARG A 147 26.29 -3.27 5.55
N GLU A 148 26.02 -4.08 4.54
CA GLU A 148 27.07 -4.65 3.68
C GLU A 148 27.81 -3.55 2.88
N LEU A 149 27.09 -2.54 2.41
CA LEU A 149 27.69 -1.41 1.70
C LEU A 149 28.57 -0.56 2.63
N LEU A 150 28.14 -0.32 3.88
CA LEU A 150 28.90 0.46 4.86
C LEU A 150 30.16 -0.26 5.38
N ILE A 151 30.22 -1.59 5.30
CA ILE A 151 31.39 -2.39 5.70
C ILE A 151 32.45 -2.45 4.57
N ARG A 152 32.04 -2.20 3.33
CA ARG A 152 32.94 -2.25 2.16
C ARG A 152 33.65 -0.92 1.87
N PHE A 153 33.30 0.16 2.52
CA PHE A 153 33.93 1.49 2.46
C PHE A 153 34.45 1.91 3.81
#